data_ca98c29640e5d5131cead44fb4873691
#
_entry.id   ca98c29640e5d5131cead44fb4873691
#
_cell.length_a   1.000
_cell.length_b   1.000
_cell.length_c   1.000
_cell.angle_alpha   90.00
_cell.angle_beta   90.00
_cell.angle_gamma   90.00
#
_symmetry.space_group_name_H-M   'P 1'
#
loop_
_entity.id
_entity.type
_entity.pdbx_description
1 polymer ?
#
loop_
_entity_poly.entity_id
_entity_poly.type
_entity_poly.pdbx_seq_one_letter_code
_entity_poly.pdbx_strand_id
1 'polypeptide(L)'
;MQGLNTESLKKFKTNAKKKGFAQNIVSASELGLDLSSLSKAAVQVVSTLQKHKFKAYLVGGCIRDLLLGKKPKDFDVSTDATPEQVHRIFSNSRIIGRRFKIVHVVFSGQNIIEVTTFRSNSTAKKGKINPTRVSAESGMLLRDNVYGKSIVEDSQRRDFTINALYLDPVKKEIYDYNGGLYDMQNGIIDIIGDPDTRYSEDPVRMIRALRFSAKLGFKLSKRTSDPIKRLSALLLEVSNARMFEEVNKLFITGHGYNSFKILRKYNIFELLFPDAGDFLDNKSYIDFVEYALSSSDKRYAENKRNMPHFL
;
A
#
# COMPACT_ATOMS: atom_id res chain seq x y z
N MET A 1 14.16 3.89 18.73
CA MET A 1 12.92 4.59 18.39
C MET A 1 13.31 6.01 17.99
N GLN A 2 13.61 6.23 16.73
CA GLN A 2 13.74 7.61 16.22
C GLN A 2 12.33 8.14 16.05
N GLY A 3 12.04 9.24 16.77
CA GLY A 3 10.71 9.83 16.86
C GLY A 3 10.16 10.20 15.49
N LEU A 4 8.93 9.78 15.29
CA LEU A 4 8.04 10.36 14.29
C LEU A 4 8.16 11.88 14.41
N ASN A 5 8.46 12.56 13.32
CA ASN A 5 8.33 14.03 13.28
C ASN A 5 6.84 14.38 13.30
N THR A 6 6.21 14.01 14.41
CA THR A 6 4.78 14.20 14.66
C THR A 6 4.44 15.68 14.91
N GLU A 7 5.43 16.53 15.15
CA GLU A 7 5.17 17.95 15.40
C GLU A 7 4.71 18.69 14.15
N SER A 8 5.32 18.40 12.98
CA SER A 8 4.86 18.99 11.72
C SER A 8 3.46 18.53 11.35
N LEU A 9 3.18 17.23 11.54
CA LEU A 9 1.83 16.68 11.32
C LEU A 9 0.81 17.17 12.36
N LYS A 10 1.21 17.40 13.61
CA LYS A 10 0.33 17.94 14.67
C LYS A 10 -0.08 19.39 14.44
N LYS A 11 0.71 20.18 13.74
CA LYS A 11 0.37 21.58 13.40
C LYS A 11 -0.68 21.70 12.30
N PHE A 12 -0.88 20.64 11.51
CA PHE A 12 -1.88 20.61 10.47
C PHE A 12 -3.26 20.32 11.06
N LYS A 13 -4.03 21.35 11.35
CA LYS A 13 -5.46 21.23 11.71
C LYS A 13 -6.24 20.94 10.44
N THR A 14 -6.42 19.68 10.08
CA THR A 14 -7.37 19.33 9.03
C THR A 14 -8.77 19.64 9.52
N ASN A 15 -9.45 20.59 8.87
CA ASN A 15 -10.91 20.75 8.98
C ASN A 15 -11.65 19.60 8.26
N ALA A 16 -10.97 18.49 8.01
CA ALA A 16 -11.51 17.28 7.40
C ALA A 16 -12.51 16.64 8.38
N LYS A 17 -13.71 17.22 8.44
CA LYS A 17 -14.86 16.52 9.01
C LYS A 17 -15.04 15.20 8.25
N LYS A 18 -15.18 14.14 8.99
CA LYS A 18 -15.27 12.72 8.62
C LYS A 18 -16.46 12.35 7.70
N LYS A 19 -17.14 13.30 7.05
CA LYS A 19 -18.32 13.07 6.21
C LYS A 19 -18.30 13.99 4.99
N GLY A 20 -18.02 13.38 3.85
CA GLY A 20 -18.08 13.98 2.53
C GLY A 20 -16.69 14.06 1.91
N PHE A 21 -16.55 13.58 0.69
CA PHE A 21 -15.33 13.63 -0.11
C PHE A 21 -14.95 15.09 -0.44
N ALA A 22 -14.48 15.81 0.55
CA ALA A 22 -13.88 17.12 0.33
C ALA A 22 -12.46 16.87 -0.17
N GLN A 23 -12.20 17.24 -1.41
CA GLN A 23 -10.86 17.27 -1.96
C GLN A 23 -10.02 18.21 -1.11
N ASN A 24 -9.02 17.65 -0.40
CA ASN A 24 -8.03 18.44 0.30
C ASN A 24 -6.78 18.54 -0.60
N ILE A 25 -6.50 19.75 -1.06
CA ILE A 25 -5.22 20.07 -1.68
C ILE A 25 -4.44 20.88 -0.67
N VAL A 26 -3.26 20.38 -0.30
CA VAL A 26 -2.42 20.97 0.75
C VAL A 26 -1.03 21.18 0.21
N SER A 27 -0.45 22.33 0.48
CA SER A 27 0.94 22.59 0.13
C SER A 27 1.88 21.63 0.90
N ALA A 28 2.88 21.09 0.21
CA ALA A 28 3.89 20.26 0.84
C ALA A 28 4.65 21.00 1.95
N SER A 29 4.81 22.32 1.80
CA SER A 29 5.45 23.18 2.82
C SER A 29 4.61 23.33 4.10
N GLU A 30 3.28 23.37 3.99
CA GLU A 30 2.38 23.40 5.16
C GLU A 30 2.47 22.11 5.97
N LEU A 31 2.79 21.00 5.34
CA LEU A 31 3.01 19.70 5.99
C LEU A 31 4.46 19.51 6.46
N GLY A 32 5.32 20.50 6.25
CA GLY A 32 6.74 20.39 6.58
C GLY A 32 7.48 19.30 5.79
N LEU A 33 6.99 18.99 4.57
CA LEU A 33 7.56 17.94 3.75
C LEU A 33 8.85 18.41 3.07
N ASP A 34 9.95 17.70 3.32
CA ASP A 34 11.21 17.94 2.63
C ASP A 34 11.20 17.30 1.25
N LEU A 35 10.99 18.12 0.23
CA LEU A 35 10.99 17.70 -1.17
C LEU A 35 12.39 17.42 -1.73
N SER A 36 13.47 17.80 -1.02
CA SER A 36 14.84 17.50 -1.45
C SER A 36 15.15 16.00 -1.37
N SER A 37 14.41 15.27 -0.56
CA SER A 37 14.50 13.81 -0.39
C SER A 37 13.81 13.01 -1.51
N LEU A 38 13.11 13.68 -2.43
CA LEU A 38 12.47 13.01 -3.57
C LEU A 38 13.49 12.44 -4.55
N SER A 39 13.19 11.27 -5.10
CA SER A 39 13.97 10.69 -6.21
C SER A 39 13.95 11.64 -7.42
N LYS A 40 15.13 12.09 -7.85
CA LYS A 40 15.25 12.90 -9.07
C LYS A 40 14.65 12.21 -10.29
N ALA A 41 14.84 10.90 -10.41
CA ALA A 41 14.27 10.08 -11.47
C ALA A 41 12.72 10.11 -11.44
N ALA A 42 12.12 9.94 -10.26
CA ALA A 42 10.66 9.97 -10.11
C ALA A 42 10.08 11.36 -10.43
N VAL A 43 10.73 12.44 -9.97
CA VAL A 43 10.35 13.82 -10.31
C VAL A 43 10.48 14.06 -11.82
N GLN A 44 11.53 13.54 -12.45
CA GLN A 44 11.72 13.63 -13.91
C GLN A 44 10.60 12.90 -14.66
N VAL A 45 10.20 11.71 -14.24
CA VAL A 45 9.09 10.97 -14.86
C VAL A 45 7.79 11.79 -14.78
N VAL A 46 7.44 12.29 -13.59
CA VAL A 46 6.23 13.10 -13.42
C VAL A 46 6.27 14.36 -14.29
N SER A 47 7.36 15.13 -14.21
CA SER A 47 7.48 16.38 -14.98
C SER A 47 7.46 16.16 -16.49
N THR A 48 8.04 15.05 -16.98
CA THR A 48 8.01 14.69 -18.40
C THR A 48 6.60 14.35 -18.86
N LEU A 49 5.86 13.54 -18.11
CA LEU A 49 4.46 13.21 -18.42
C LEU A 49 3.59 14.48 -18.43
N GLN A 50 3.78 15.37 -17.46
CA GLN A 50 3.04 16.64 -17.38
C GLN A 50 3.35 17.57 -18.57
N LYS A 51 4.62 17.64 -19.04
CA LYS A 51 4.98 18.36 -20.27
C LYS A 51 4.26 17.83 -21.50
N HIS A 52 3.99 16.53 -21.54
CA HIS A 52 3.19 15.88 -22.59
C HIS A 52 1.67 15.98 -22.35
N LYS A 53 1.23 16.86 -21.43
CA LYS A 53 -0.18 17.15 -21.12
C LYS A 53 -0.92 16.00 -20.42
N PHE A 54 -0.22 15.05 -19.86
CA PHE A 54 -0.81 14.02 -19.00
C PHE A 54 -0.80 14.48 -17.54
N LYS A 55 -1.79 14.06 -16.78
CA LYS A 55 -1.77 14.15 -15.32
C LYS A 55 -0.81 13.08 -14.80
N ALA A 56 0.08 13.45 -13.90
CA ALA A 56 1.01 12.52 -13.29
C ALA A 56 1.38 12.97 -11.88
N TYR A 57 1.48 12.01 -10.95
CA TYR A 57 1.72 12.23 -9.54
C TYR A 57 2.59 11.13 -8.96
N LEU A 58 3.40 11.46 -7.97
CA LEU A 58 3.94 10.45 -7.06
C LEU A 58 2.82 9.95 -6.16
N VAL A 59 2.82 8.66 -5.76
CA VAL A 59 1.69 8.09 -5.05
C VAL A 59 2.08 6.96 -4.09
N GLY A 60 1.24 6.73 -3.11
CA GLY A 60 1.31 5.52 -2.28
C GLY A 60 2.31 5.60 -1.14
N GLY A 61 3.05 4.52 -0.95
CA GLY A 61 3.93 4.33 0.20
C GLY A 61 5.01 5.38 0.36
N CYS A 62 5.53 5.93 -0.75
CA CYS A 62 6.56 6.96 -0.69
C CYS A 62 6.06 8.25 -0.02
N ILE A 63 4.84 8.68 -0.29
CA ILE A 63 4.26 9.90 0.31
C ILE A 63 4.06 9.69 1.81
N ARG A 64 3.47 8.55 2.19
CA ARG A 64 3.32 8.17 3.58
C ARG A 64 4.65 8.16 4.33
N ASP A 65 5.68 7.52 3.75
CA ASP A 65 6.98 7.38 4.41
C ASP A 65 7.68 8.73 4.54
N LEU A 66 7.57 9.62 3.54
CA LEU A 66 8.05 11.00 3.61
C LEU A 66 7.35 11.80 4.73
N LEU A 67 6.02 11.72 4.83
CA LEU A 67 5.24 12.39 5.88
C LEU A 67 5.61 11.88 7.28
N LEU A 68 6.11 10.65 7.38
CA LEU A 68 6.63 10.06 8.62
C LEU A 68 8.12 10.39 8.87
N GLY A 69 8.74 11.24 8.04
CA GLY A 69 10.16 11.58 8.13
C GLY A 69 11.08 10.39 7.80
N LYS A 70 10.58 9.40 7.07
CA LYS A 70 11.34 8.24 6.62
C LYS A 70 11.78 8.40 5.17
N LYS A 71 12.94 7.87 4.83
CA LYS A 71 13.40 7.81 3.43
C LYS A 71 12.65 6.69 2.70
N PRO A 72 11.87 6.99 1.64
CA PRO A 72 11.22 5.97 0.84
C PRO A 72 12.24 5.07 0.14
N LYS A 73 11.91 3.78 0.00
CA LYS A 73 12.72 2.84 -0.79
C LYS A 73 12.40 2.98 -2.28
N ASP A 74 11.12 3.04 -2.62
CA ASP A 74 10.61 3.03 -3.98
C ASP A 74 9.67 4.22 -4.18
N PHE A 75 9.60 4.70 -5.41
CA PHE A 75 8.72 5.79 -5.82
C PHE A 75 7.83 5.33 -6.95
N ASP A 76 6.53 5.30 -6.71
CA ASP A 76 5.52 4.96 -7.69
C ASP A 76 4.92 6.23 -8.31
N VAL A 77 4.66 6.18 -9.61
CA VAL A 77 3.97 7.23 -10.35
C VAL A 77 2.61 6.73 -10.83
N SER A 78 1.59 7.55 -10.67
CA SER A 78 0.27 7.30 -11.23
C SER A 78 -0.10 8.40 -12.23
N THR A 79 -0.66 8.03 -13.40
CA THR A 79 -0.92 8.95 -14.52
C THR A 79 -2.21 8.59 -15.26
N ASP A 80 -2.79 9.52 -16.01
CA ASP A 80 -3.87 9.25 -16.95
C ASP A 80 -3.39 8.82 -18.35
N ALA A 81 -2.06 8.76 -18.57
CA ALA A 81 -1.49 8.17 -19.77
C ALA A 81 -1.65 6.65 -19.76
N THR A 82 -1.96 6.04 -20.90
CA THR A 82 -1.96 4.58 -21.04
C THR A 82 -0.54 4.01 -21.01
N PRO A 83 -0.36 2.72 -20.69
CA PRO A 83 0.98 2.11 -20.70
C PRO A 83 1.72 2.29 -22.02
N GLU A 84 1.02 2.21 -23.14
CA GLU A 84 1.56 2.40 -24.49
C GLU A 84 2.00 3.85 -24.72
N GLN A 85 1.24 4.83 -24.20
CA GLN A 85 1.61 6.24 -24.25
C GLN A 85 2.84 6.54 -23.40
N VAL A 86 2.91 6.01 -22.18
CA VAL A 86 4.09 6.12 -21.30
C VAL A 86 5.31 5.51 -22.00
N HIS A 87 5.18 4.31 -22.56
CA HIS A 87 6.28 3.63 -23.26
C HIS A 87 6.78 4.41 -24.48
N ARG A 88 5.89 5.11 -25.19
CA ARG A 88 6.25 5.97 -26.33
C ARG A 88 7.05 7.21 -25.89
N ILE A 89 6.73 7.76 -24.70
CA ILE A 89 7.40 8.94 -24.16
C ILE A 89 8.80 8.58 -23.62
N PHE A 90 8.94 7.41 -23.02
CA PHE A 90 10.17 6.96 -22.39
C PHE A 90 10.79 5.80 -23.17
N SER A 91 11.80 6.07 -23.99
CA SER A 91 12.52 5.04 -24.77
C SER A 91 13.22 4.00 -23.87
N ASN A 92 13.58 4.40 -22.64
CA ASN A 92 14.19 3.55 -21.62
C ASN A 92 13.16 2.85 -20.73
N SER A 93 12.01 2.43 -21.27
CA SER A 93 10.94 1.82 -20.49
C SER A 93 10.55 0.43 -21.00
N ARG A 94 9.87 -0.33 -20.15
CA ARG A 94 9.32 -1.67 -20.46
C ARG A 94 7.91 -1.78 -19.89
N ILE A 95 6.98 -2.34 -20.69
CA ILE A 95 5.65 -2.69 -20.23
C ILE A 95 5.71 -4.07 -19.57
N ILE A 96 5.31 -4.17 -18.31
CA ILE A 96 5.33 -5.37 -17.50
C ILE A 96 3.90 -5.79 -17.15
N GLY A 97 3.67 -7.09 -17.09
CA GLY A 97 2.36 -7.66 -16.75
C GLY A 97 1.46 -7.87 -17.95
N ARG A 98 0.70 -8.97 -17.92
CA ARG A 98 -0.25 -9.32 -18.99
C ARG A 98 -1.60 -8.64 -18.79
N ARG A 99 -2.09 -8.71 -17.55
CA ARG A 99 -3.44 -8.26 -17.19
C ARG A 99 -3.43 -6.84 -16.61
N PHE A 100 -2.52 -6.59 -15.67
CA PHE A 100 -2.31 -5.31 -15.04
C PHE A 100 -1.00 -4.72 -15.54
N LYS A 101 -1.06 -4.08 -16.70
CA LYS A 101 0.11 -3.48 -17.29
C LYS A 101 0.60 -2.32 -16.45
N ILE A 102 1.85 -2.36 -16.06
CA ILE A 102 2.62 -1.27 -15.47
C ILE A 102 3.80 -0.96 -16.36
N VAL A 103 4.34 0.23 -16.29
CA VAL A 103 5.53 0.60 -17.06
C VAL A 103 6.69 0.84 -16.12
N HIS A 104 7.76 0.09 -16.30
CA HIS A 104 9.03 0.31 -15.63
C HIS A 104 9.86 1.29 -16.47
N VAL A 105 10.09 2.49 -15.97
CA VAL A 105 11.05 3.44 -16.56
C VAL A 105 12.40 3.22 -15.86
N VAL A 106 13.41 2.80 -16.63
CA VAL A 106 14.70 2.35 -16.12
C VAL A 106 15.73 3.48 -16.24
N PHE A 107 16.29 3.87 -15.12
CA PHE A 107 17.40 4.84 -15.05
C PHE A 107 18.73 4.13 -14.77
N SER A 108 19.83 4.86 -14.87
CA SER A 108 21.18 4.34 -14.55
C SER A 108 21.23 3.74 -13.14
N GLY A 109 22.05 2.69 -12.96
CA GLY A 109 22.22 2.04 -11.65
C GLY A 109 21.05 1.17 -11.20
N GLN A 110 20.26 0.64 -12.13
CA GLN A 110 19.08 -0.20 -11.86
C GLN A 110 17.96 0.52 -11.09
N ASN A 111 17.96 1.86 -11.11
CA ASN A 111 16.87 2.63 -10.52
C ASN A 111 15.65 2.55 -11.44
N ILE A 112 14.60 1.88 -10.99
CA ILE A 112 13.35 1.67 -11.73
C ILE A 112 12.26 2.51 -11.10
N ILE A 113 11.54 3.28 -11.93
CA ILE A 113 10.34 3.98 -11.52
C ILE A 113 9.14 3.25 -12.12
N GLU A 114 8.26 2.77 -11.25
CA GLU A 114 7.02 2.12 -11.66
C GLU A 114 5.97 3.19 -11.99
N VAL A 115 5.42 3.10 -13.21
CA VAL A 115 4.36 4.00 -13.68
C VAL A 115 3.09 3.20 -13.92
N THR A 116 2.03 3.56 -13.20
CA THR A 116 0.70 2.95 -13.31
C THR A 116 -0.29 3.91 -13.93
N THR A 117 -1.18 3.40 -14.80
CA THR A 117 -2.29 4.20 -15.31
C THR A 117 -3.42 4.26 -14.31
N PHE A 118 -4.06 5.43 -14.15
CA PHE A 118 -5.27 5.57 -13.35
C PHE A 118 -6.30 4.51 -13.73
N ARG A 119 -6.98 3.97 -12.75
CA ARG A 119 -8.04 2.97 -12.94
C ARG A 119 -9.40 3.57 -12.63
N SER A 120 -10.38 3.23 -13.44
CA SER A 120 -11.77 3.64 -13.26
C SER A 120 -12.60 2.54 -12.61
N ASN A 121 -13.65 2.95 -11.88
CA ASN A 121 -14.70 2.06 -11.39
C ASN A 121 -15.82 1.84 -12.41
N SER A 122 -15.74 2.47 -13.59
CA SER A 122 -16.77 2.30 -14.60
C SER A 122 -16.88 0.83 -15.00
N THR A 123 -17.96 0.19 -14.60
CA THR A 123 -18.45 -1.00 -15.28
C THR A 123 -18.60 -0.61 -16.76
N ALA A 124 -17.82 -1.27 -17.63
CA ALA A 124 -18.00 -1.14 -19.06
C ALA A 124 -19.50 -1.18 -19.38
N LYS A 125 -19.93 -0.26 -20.28
CA LYS A 125 -21.30 -0.10 -20.76
C LYS A 125 -22.11 -1.39 -20.66
N LYS A 126 -23.32 -1.31 -20.09
CA LYS A 126 -24.33 -2.36 -19.89
C LYS A 126 -24.36 -3.42 -21.02
N GLY A 127 -23.40 -4.29 -21.04
CA GLY A 127 -23.40 -5.55 -21.77
C GLY A 127 -23.24 -6.62 -20.71
N LYS A 128 -24.19 -7.55 -20.68
CA LYS A 128 -24.39 -8.66 -19.74
C LYS A 128 -23.11 -9.04 -18.97
N ILE A 129 -23.00 -8.54 -17.75
CA ILE A 129 -21.94 -8.90 -16.82
C ILE A 129 -22.26 -10.31 -16.34
N ASN A 130 -21.44 -11.29 -16.71
CA ASN A 130 -21.38 -12.53 -15.97
C ASN A 130 -20.68 -12.22 -14.62
N PRO A 131 -21.38 -12.26 -13.49
CA PRO A 131 -20.87 -11.78 -12.21
C PRO A 131 -19.85 -12.71 -11.55
N THR A 132 -19.44 -13.79 -12.19
CA THR A 132 -18.67 -14.85 -11.57
C THR A 132 -17.52 -15.34 -12.45
N ARG A 133 -16.46 -14.58 -12.51
CA ARG A 133 -15.13 -15.16 -12.76
C ARG A 133 -14.22 -14.80 -11.59
N VAL A 134 -14.26 -15.65 -10.57
CA VAL A 134 -13.10 -15.78 -9.67
C VAL A 134 -12.00 -16.41 -10.54
N SER A 135 -10.84 -15.77 -10.68
CA SER A 135 -9.73 -16.48 -11.32
C SER A 135 -9.31 -17.57 -10.35
N ALA A 136 -9.37 -18.82 -10.80
CA ALA A 136 -8.89 -19.97 -10.05
C ALA A 136 -7.41 -19.84 -9.62
N GLU A 137 -6.67 -18.89 -10.22
CA GLU A 137 -5.25 -18.65 -9.95
C GLU A 137 -4.96 -17.57 -8.88
N SER A 138 -5.90 -16.72 -8.50
CA SER A 138 -5.60 -15.58 -7.62
C SER A 138 -6.59 -15.33 -6.49
N GLY A 139 -7.72 -16.05 -6.42
CA GLY A 139 -8.75 -15.83 -5.38
C GLY A 139 -9.34 -14.41 -5.36
N MET A 140 -9.23 -13.66 -6.47
CA MET A 140 -9.64 -12.27 -6.55
C MET A 140 -10.80 -12.10 -7.53
N LEU A 141 -11.85 -11.38 -7.14
CA LEU A 141 -12.93 -10.99 -8.04
C LEU A 141 -12.38 -10.17 -9.21
N LEU A 142 -12.61 -10.69 -10.42
CA LEU A 142 -12.09 -10.11 -11.64
C LEU A 142 -12.96 -8.95 -12.07
N ARG A 143 -12.55 -7.72 -11.78
CA ARG A 143 -13.07 -6.53 -12.47
C ARG A 143 -12.18 -6.22 -13.66
N ASP A 144 -12.78 -5.93 -14.82
CA ASP A 144 -12.03 -5.51 -15.99
C ASP A 144 -11.22 -4.25 -15.68
N ASN A 145 -9.96 -4.24 -16.13
CA ASN A 145 -9.11 -3.07 -16.02
C ASN A 145 -9.57 -2.01 -17.01
N VAL A 146 -10.39 -1.11 -16.54
CA VAL A 146 -10.72 0.09 -17.30
C VAL A 146 -9.75 1.19 -16.87
N TYR A 147 -8.92 1.64 -17.81
CA TYR A 147 -8.09 2.81 -17.61
C TYR A 147 -8.98 4.04 -17.42
N GLY A 148 -8.73 4.80 -16.35
CA GLY A 148 -9.45 6.01 -16.00
C GLY A 148 -8.64 7.26 -16.29
N LYS A 149 -9.32 8.40 -16.28
CA LYS A 149 -8.71 9.73 -16.36
C LYS A 149 -8.87 10.54 -15.08
N SER A 150 -9.52 9.94 -14.09
CA SER A 150 -9.83 10.56 -12.81
C SER A 150 -8.94 10.06 -11.71
N ILE A 151 -8.17 10.95 -11.11
CA ILE A 151 -7.37 10.70 -9.91
C ILE A 151 -8.27 10.31 -8.72
N VAL A 152 -9.49 10.86 -8.64
CA VAL A 152 -10.46 10.54 -7.60
C VAL A 152 -10.86 9.07 -7.65
N GLU A 153 -11.21 8.57 -8.85
CA GLU A 153 -11.56 7.17 -9.04
C GLU A 153 -10.37 6.24 -8.74
N ASP A 154 -9.16 6.60 -9.17
CA ASP A 154 -7.95 5.84 -8.86
C ASP A 154 -7.71 5.78 -7.35
N SER A 155 -7.91 6.89 -6.64
CA SER A 155 -7.75 6.95 -5.19
C SER A 155 -8.73 6.07 -4.43
N GLN A 156 -9.98 5.98 -4.90
CA GLN A 156 -11.04 5.17 -4.29
C GLN A 156 -10.82 3.66 -4.44
N ARG A 157 -9.99 3.23 -5.38
CA ARG A 157 -9.67 1.82 -5.60
C ARG A 157 -8.46 1.33 -4.79
N ARG A 158 -7.72 2.24 -4.17
CA ARG A 158 -6.58 1.87 -3.31
C ARG A 158 -7.05 1.16 -2.06
N ASP A 159 -6.12 0.55 -1.36
CA ASP A 159 -6.42 -0.24 -0.15
C ASP A 159 -6.76 0.63 1.06
N PHE A 160 -5.81 1.46 1.50
CA PHE A 160 -5.92 2.25 2.72
C PHE A 160 -5.74 3.74 2.44
N THR A 161 -6.41 4.57 3.24
CA THR A 161 -6.37 6.03 3.12
C THR A 161 -4.95 6.57 3.14
N ILE A 162 -4.10 6.07 4.02
CA ILE A 162 -2.69 6.48 4.17
C ILE A 162 -1.81 6.14 2.96
N ASN A 163 -2.27 5.27 2.05
CA ASN A 163 -1.59 4.89 0.81
C ASN A 163 -2.24 5.52 -0.43
N ALA A 164 -3.27 6.36 -0.23
CA ALA A 164 -4.02 7.00 -1.31
C ALA A 164 -3.78 8.52 -1.38
N LEU A 165 -2.60 8.94 -0.97
CA LEU A 165 -2.10 10.30 -1.10
C LEU A 165 -1.32 10.43 -2.40
N TYR A 166 -1.50 11.56 -3.09
CA TYR A 166 -0.83 11.89 -4.34
C TYR A 166 -0.04 13.18 -4.17
N LEU A 167 1.20 13.22 -4.65
CA LEU A 167 2.04 14.40 -4.61
C LEU A 167 2.34 14.85 -6.05
N ASP A 168 1.99 16.09 -6.35
CA ASP A 168 2.52 16.79 -7.52
C ASP A 168 3.85 17.47 -7.12
N PRO A 169 5.00 16.94 -7.55
CA PRO A 169 6.30 17.50 -7.17
C PRO A 169 6.60 18.81 -7.86
N VAL A 170 5.92 19.15 -8.98
CA VAL A 170 6.08 20.39 -9.73
C VAL A 170 5.32 21.52 -9.05
N LYS A 171 4.06 21.29 -8.70
CA LYS A 171 3.22 22.23 -7.95
C LYS A 171 3.53 22.26 -6.47
N LYS A 172 4.20 21.21 -5.95
CA LYS A 172 4.47 21.01 -4.53
C LYS A 172 3.18 20.89 -3.69
N GLU A 173 2.21 20.17 -4.23
CA GLU A 173 0.87 19.98 -3.64
C GLU A 173 0.60 18.50 -3.39
N ILE A 174 -0.02 18.22 -2.24
CA ILE A 174 -0.55 16.90 -1.89
C ILE A 174 -2.06 16.91 -2.07
N TYR A 175 -2.55 15.88 -2.76
CA TYR A 175 -3.97 15.66 -3.03
C TYR A 175 -4.45 14.49 -2.17
N ASP A 176 -5.42 14.75 -1.31
CA ASP A 176 -6.06 13.76 -0.43
C ASP A 176 -7.57 13.73 -0.71
N TYR A 177 -8.05 12.60 -1.19
CA TYR A 177 -9.47 12.39 -1.50
C TYR A 177 -10.18 11.47 -0.50
N ASN A 178 -9.44 10.86 0.43
CA ASN A 178 -9.94 9.81 1.30
C ASN A 178 -9.69 10.06 2.80
N GLY A 179 -9.16 11.23 3.17
CA GLY A 179 -8.84 11.56 4.56
C GLY A 179 -7.55 10.92 5.07
N GLY A 180 -6.64 10.56 4.16
CA GLY A 180 -5.37 9.92 4.51
C GLY A 180 -4.45 10.78 5.37
N LEU A 181 -4.45 12.11 5.19
CA LEU A 181 -3.69 13.03 6.03
C LEU A 181 -4.20 13.02 7.48
N TYR A 182 -5.53 13.00 7.67
CA TYR A 182 -6.12 12.88 9.00
C TYR A 182 -5.75 11.56 9.67
N ASP A 183 -5.83 10.45 8.94
CA ASP A 183 -5.50 9.13 9.47
C ASP A 183 -4.01 9.01 9.80
N MET A 184 -3.14 9.62 8.98
CA MET A 184 -1.72 9.72 9.25
C MET A 184 -1.44 10.47 10.57
N GLN A 185 -2.09 11.60 10.81
CA GLN A 185 -1.93 12.39 12.04
C GLN A 185 -2.37 11.64 13.28
N ASN A 186 -3.42 10.83 13.16
CA ASN A 186 -4.01 10.09 14.28
C ASN A 186 -3.43 8.68 14.45
N GLY A 187 -2.50 8.26 13.58
CA GLY A 187 -1.93 6.92 13.61
C GLY A 187 -2.98 5.84 13.34
N ILE A 188 -3.85 6.07 12.37
CA ILE A 188 -4.97 5.18 12.01
C ILE A 188 -4.70 4.54 10.64
N ILE A 189 -5.06 3.26 10.52
CA ILE A 189 -5.20 2.56 9.24
C ILE A 189 -6.67 2.36 8.98
N ASP A 190 -7.17 3.00 7.93
CA ASP A 190 -8.55 2.88 7.51
C ASP A 190 -8.66 2.41 6.06
N ILE A 191 -9.50 1.40 5.82
CA ILE A 191 -9.73 0.85 4.48
C ILE A 191 -10.63 1.80 3.68
N ILE A 192 -10.33 1.99 2.40
CA ILE A 192 -11.14 2.82 1.50
C ILE A 192 -12.33 1.99 1.00
N GLY A 193 -13.52 2.59 1.07
CA GLY A 193 -14.77 1.91 0.66
C GLY A 193 -15.39 1.07 1.78
N ASP A 194 -16.33 0.21 1.42
CA ASP A 194 -16.97 -0.70 2.36
C ASP A 194 -16.07 -1.88 2.70
N PRO A 195 -15.71 -2.10 3.98
CA PRO A 195 -14.73 -3.12 4.35
C PRO A 195 -15.11 -4.54 3.94
N ASP A 196 -16.38 -4.92 4.09
CA ASP A 196 -16.85 -6.25 3.72
C ASP A 196 -16.66 -6.51 2.22
N THR A 197 -17.10 -5.57 1.40
CA THR A 197 -16.90 -5.61 -0.05
C THR A 197 -15.42 -5.68 -0.40
N ARG A 198 -14.62 -4.82 0.24
CA ARG A 198 -13.19 -4.70 -0.10
C ARG A 198 -12.38 -5.94 0.30
N TYR A 199 -12.70 -6.57 1.40
CA TYR A 199 -12.06 -7.82 1.83
C TYR A 199 -12.53 -9.01 1.00
N SER A 200 -13.81 -9.05 0.59
CA SER A 200 -14.31 -10.08 -0.33
C SER A 200 -13.73 -9.94 -1.75
N GLU A 201 -13.48 -8.70 -2.23
CA GLU A 201 -12.81 -8.47 -3.51
C GLU A 201 -11.35 -8.94 -3.51
N ASP A 202 -10.66 -8.75 -2.38
CA ASP A 202 -9.25 -9.08 -2.22
C ASP A 202 -8.93 -9.35 -0.75
N PRO A 203 -9.00 -10.64 -0.32
CA PRO A 203 -8.77 -11.03 1.07
C PRO A 203 -7.38 -10.66 1.60
N VAL A 204 -6.38 -10.56 0.72
CA VAL A 204 -5.00 -10.15 1.10
C VAL A 204 -4.98 -8.78 1.75
N ARG A 205 -5.98 -7.93 1.52
CA ARG A 205 -6.09 -6.63 2.22
C ARG A 205 -6.18 -6.79 3.73
N MET A 206 -6.73 -7.89 4.26
CA MET A 206 -6.71 -8.17 5.71
C MET A 206 -5.26 -8.33 6.22
N ILE A 207 -4.47 -9.14 5.55
CA ILE A 207 -3.04 -9.31 5.87
C ILE A 207 -2.29 -7.98 5.75
N ARG A 208 -2.57 -7.20 4.70
CA ARG A 208 -1.95 -5.89 4.49
C ARG A 208 -2.32 -4.89 5.58
N ALA A 209 -3.57 -4.88 6.06
CA ALA A 209 -4.01 -4.04 7.18
C ALA A 209 -3.20 -4.35 8.45
N LEU A 210 -3.09 -5.63 8.80
CA LEU A 210 -2.33 -6.09 9.96
C LEU A 210 -0.83 -5.78 9.80
N ARG A 211 -0.27 -6.00 8.62
CA ARG A 211 1.12 -5.68 8.30
C ARG A 211 1.43 -4.19 8.44
N PHE A 212 0.58 -3.32 7.90
CA PHE A 212 0.79 -1.87 8.07
C PHE A 212 0.65 -1.45 9.52
N SER A 213 -0.27 -2.04 10.28
CA SER A 213 -0.38 -1.81 11.72
C SER A 213 0.92 -2.20 12.45
N ALA A 214 1.47 -3.38 12.16
CA ALA A 214 2.74 -3.84 12.73
C ALA A 214 3.93 -2.93 12.32
N LYS A 215 4.03 -2.59 11.04
CA LYS A 215 5.14 -1.81 10.47
C LYS A 215 5.17 -0.36 10.96
N LEU A 216 4.00 0.26 11.09
CA LEU A 216 3.87 1.69 11.37
C LEU A 216 3.58 1.98 12.85
N GLY A 217 3.14 0.98 13.62
CA GLY A 217 2.63 1.17 14.98
C GLY A 217 1.26 1.85 15.01
N PHE A 218 0.56 1.90 13.89
CA PHE A 218 -0.76 2.53 13.76
C PHE A 218 -1.87 1.57 14.17
N LYS A 219 -2.97 2.10 14.70
CA LYS A 219 -4.15 1.31 15.07
C LYS A 219 -5.06 1.14 13.84
N LEU A 220 -5.66 -0.05 13.71
CA LEU A 220 -6.75 -0.21 12.75
C LEU A 220 -7.98 0.56 13.23
N SER A 221 -8.69 1.24 12.32
CA SER A 221 -10.02 1.78 12.64
C SER A 221 -10.97 0.63 12.97
N LYS A 222 -12.00 0.89 13.76
CA LYS A 222 -12.97 -0.14 14.15
C LYS A 222 -13.60 -0.80 12.91
N ARG A 223 -14.02 0.00 11.93
CA ARG A 223 -14.63 -0.52 10.69
C ARG A 223 -13.66 -1.37 9.86
N THR A 224 -12.35 -1.10 9.92
CA THR A 224 -11.30 -1.90 9.23
C THR A 224 -11.02 -3.19 9.98
N SER A 225 -11.03 -3.18 11.32
CA SER A 225 -10.66 -4.31 12.16
C SER A 225 -11.77 -5.32 12.39
N ASP A 226 -13.01 -4.86 12.60
CA ASP A 226 -14.12 -5.74 13.01
C ASP A 226 -14.42 -6.86 12.00
N PRO A 227 -14.38 -6.64 10.67
CA PRO A 227 -14.66 -7.71 9.71
C PRO A 227 -13.54 -8.75 9.58
N ILE A 228 -12.30 -8.45 10.01
CA ILE A 228 -11.13 -9.31 9.78
C ILE A 228 -11.37 -10.72 10.34
N LYS A 229 -11.79 -10.83 11.61
CA LYS A 229 -12.02 -12.15 12.22
C LYS A 229 -13.13 -12.94 11.51
N ARG A 230 -14.20 -12.27 11.11
CA ARG A 230 -15.35 -12.89 10.46
C ARG A 230 -15.06 -13.34 9.03
N LEU A 231 -14.22 -12.60 8.32
CA LEU A 231 -13.90 -12.85 6.92
C LEU A 231 -12.55 -13.57 6.72
N SER A 232 -11.86 -13.92 7.81
CA SER A 232 -10.52 -14.51 7.76
C SER A 232 -10.45 -15.80 6.91
N ALA A 233 -11.51 -16.60 6.89
CA ALA A 233 -11.58 -17.83 6.08
C ALA A 233 -11.37 -17.57 4.58
N LEU A 234 -11.69 -16.37 4.06
CA LEU A 234 -11.43 -16.00 2.67
C LEU A 234 -9.93 -16.00 2.32
N LEU A 235 -9.05 -15.92 3.32
CA LEU A 235 -7.60 -16.00 3.09
C LEU A 235 -7.17 -17.36 2.55
N LEU A 236 -7.93 -18.42 2.83
CA LEU A 236 -7.65 -19.77 2.33
C LEU A 236 -7.90 -19.89 0.82
N GLU A 237 -8.66 -18.99 0.24
CA GLU A 237 -8.94 -18.93 -1.20
C GLU A 237 -7.83 -18.19 -2.01
N VAL A 238 -6.89 -17.55 -1.30
CA VAL A 238 -5.78 -16.83 -1.94
C VAL A 238 -4.73 -17.81 -2.43
N SER A 239 -4.20 -17.59 -3.64
CA SER A 239 -3.14 -18.45 -4.18
C SER A 239 -1.89 -18.46 -3.29
N ASN A 240 -1.26 -19.63 -3.16
CA ASN A 240 -0.08 -19.83 -2.33
C ASN A 240 1.06 -18.86 -2.68
N ALA A 241 1.29 -18.60 -3.96
CA ALA A 241 2.34 -17.68 -4.42
C ALA A 241 2.11 -16.27 -3.87
N ARG A 242 0.86 -15.78 -3.93
CA ARG A 242 0.51 -14.46 -3.44
C ARG A 242 0.54 -14.37 -1.91
N MET A 243 0.09 -15.42 -1.25
CA MET A 243 0.17 -15.51 0.22
C MET A 243 1.63 -15.52 0.68
N PHE A 244 2.48 -16.30 0.03
CA PHE A 244 3.91 -16.37 0.33
C PHE A 244 4.61 -15.00 0.23
N GLU A 245 4.27 -14.19 -0.79
CA GLU A 245 4.79 -12.84 -0.91
C GLU A 245 4.41 -11.94 0.27
N GLU A 246 3.16 -11.98 0.73
CA GLU A 246 2.72 -11.16 1.88
C GLU A 246 3.27 -11.69 3.21
N VAL A 247 3.40 -13.01 3.37
CA VAL A 247 4.06 -13.63 4.54
C VAL A 247 5.52 -13.20 4.64
N ASN A 248 6.26 -13.20 3.54
CA ASN A 248 7.62 -12.68 3.52
C ASN A 248 7.67 -11.20 3.95
N LYS A 249 6.74 -10.37 3.45
CA LYS A 249 6.67 -8.95 3.86
C LYS A 249 6.29 -8.77 5.33
N LEU A 250 5.59 -9.71 5.95
CA LEU A 250 5.25 -9.68 7.38
C LEU A 250 6.49 -9.89 8.26
N PHE A 251 7.34 -10.87 7.90
CA PHE A 251 8.32 -11.41 8.84
C PHE A 251 9.78 -11.04 8.56
N ILE A 252 10.13 -10.73 7.31
CA ILE A 252 11.54 -10.48 6.95
C ILE A 252 11.85 -9.02 6.60
N THR A 253 10.94 -8.10 6.85
CA THR A 253 11.11 -6.67 6.51
C THR A 253 11.20 -5.74 7.72
N GLY A 254 11.65 -6.27 8.87
CA GLY A 254 12.02 -5.50 10.05
C GLY A 254 10.87 -5.14 10.98
N HIS A 255 9.80 -5.93 10.97
CA HIS A 255 8.67 -5.80 11.89
C HIS A 255 7.99 -7.15 12.18
N GLY A 256 8.76 -8.24 12.06
CA GLY A 256 8.28 -9.61 12.23
C GLY A 256 7.70 -9.88 13.63
N TYR A 257 8.36 -9.40 14.67
CA TYR A 257 7.87 -9.51 16.04
C TYR A 257 6.49 -8.87 16.22
N ASN A 258 6.32 -7.64 15.76
CA ASN A 258 5.03 -6.96 15.84
C ASN A 258 3.97 -7.61 14.94
N SER A 259 4.39 -8.14 13.78
CA SER A 259 3.50 -8.88 12.87
C SER A 259 2.98 -10.14 13.56
N PHE A 260 3.81 -10.92 14.21
CA PHE A 260 3.42 -12.10 14.96
C PHE A 260 2.37 -11.77 16.01
N LYS A 261 2.63 -10.76 16.85
CA LYS A 261 1.70 -10.34 17.90
C LYS A 261 0.34 -9.92 17.37
N ILE A 262 0.32 -9.14 16.28
CA ILE A 262 -0.95 -8.69 15.73
C ILE A 262 -1.70 -9.81 15.02
N LEU A 263 -1.02 -10.70 14.30
CA LEU A 263 -1.65 -11.85 13.65
C LEU A 263 -2.31 -12.78 14.68
N ARG A 264 -1.64 -13.07 15.80
CA ARG A 264 -2.23 -13.84 16.92
C ARG A 264 -3.47 -13.17 17.50
N LYS A 265 -3.42 -11.85 17.73
CA LYS A 265 -4.57 -11.09 18.25
C LYS A 265 -5.83 -11.26 17.39
N TYR A 266 -5.66 -11.46 16.09
CA TYR A 266 -6.76 -11.62 15.13
C TYR A 266 -7.03 -13.07 14.72
N ASN A 267 -6.32 -14.05 15.33
CA ASN A 267 -6.40 -15.49 15.01
C ASN A 267 -6.06 -15.78 13.54
N ILE A 268 -5.18 -14.97 12.97
CA ILE A 268 -4.71 -15.11 11.58
C ILE A 268 -3.42 -15.94 11.53
N PHE A 269 -2.64 -15.94 12.60
CA PHE A 269 -1.39 -16.70 12.62
C PHE A 269 -1.66 -18.21 12.49
N GLU A 270 -2.59 -18.72 13.25
CA GLU A 270 -3.03 -20.13 13.23
C GLU A 270 -3.62 -20.53 11.87
N LEU A 271 -4.29 -19.59 11.22
CA LEU A 271 -4.86 -19.81 9.88
C LEU A 271 -3.77 -19.91 8.80
N LEU A 272 -2.69 -19.10 8.93
CA LEU A 272 -1.58 -19.11 7.98
C LEU A 272 -0.58 -20.25 8.25
N PHE A 273 -0.46 -20.68 9.51
CA PHE A 273 0.47 -21.69 9.99
C PHE A 273 -0.25 -22.71 10.88
N PRO A 274 -1.10 -23.56 10.30
CA PRO A 274 -1.93 -24.48 11.09
C PRO A 274 -1.08 -25.43 11.94
N ASP A 275 0.04 -25.92 11.42
CA ASP A 275 0.95 -26.82 12.15
C ASP A 275 1.61 -26.17 13.38
N ALA A 276 1.70 -24.85 13.40
CA ALA A 276 2.20 -24.09 14.54
C ALA A 276 1.12 -23.86 15.62
N GLY A 277 -0.15 -24.03 15.27
CA GLY A 277 -1.30 -23.77 16.14
C GLY A 277 -1.22 -24.54 17.46
N ASP A 278 -0.88 -25.84 17.39
CA ASP A 278 -0.79 -26.74 18.53
C ASP A 278 0.28 -26.34 19.56
N PHE A 279 1.23 -25.52 19.17
CA PHE A 279 2.33 -25.07 20.04
C PHE A 279 2.12 -23.66 20.62
N LEU A 280 1.06 -22.96 20.23
CA LEU A 280 0.86 -21.56 20.65
C LEU A 280 0.48 -21.38 22.11
N ASP A 281 0.10 -22.45 22.81
CA ASP A 281 -0.09 -22.45 24.26
C ASP A 281 1.19 -22.78 25.02
N ASN A 282 2.27 -23.21 24.33
CA ASN A 282 3.54 -23.50 24.92
C ASN A 282 4.37 -22.22 25.03
N LYS A 283 4.60 -21.78 26.28
CA LYS A 283 5.36 -20.55 26.55
C LYS A 283 6.76 -20.57 25.95
N SER A 284 7.48 -21.68 26.07
CA SER A 284 8.87 -21.79 25.56
C SER A 284 8.90 -21.67 24.03
N TYR A 285 7.90 -22.21 23.34
CA TYR A 285 7.76 -22.04 21.89
C TYR A 285 7.52 -20.58 21.53
N ILE A 286 6.60 -19.91 22.22
CA ILE A 286 6.31 -18.49 21.99
C ILE A 286 7.55 -17.63 22.22
N ASP A 287 8.23 -17.83 23.34
CA ASP A 287 9.45 -17.08 23.69
C ASP A 287 10.54 -17.29 22.61
N PHE A 288 10.67 -18.51 22.09
CA PHE A 288 11.59 -18.81 20.98
C PHE A 288 11.20 -18.06 19.68
N VAL A 289 9.92 -18.11 19.28
CA VAL A 289 9.44 -17.43 18.07
C VAL A 289 9.63 -15.91 18.19
N GLU A 290 9.26 -15.34 19.33
CA GLU A 290 9.44 -13.90 19.61
C GLU A 290 10.91 -13.49 19.56
N TYR A 291 11.81 -14.30 20.14
CA TYR A 291 13.25 -14.08 20.08
C TYR A 291 13.79 -14.15 18.65
N ALA A 292 13.41 -15.17 17.88
CA ALA A 292 13.85 -15.36 16.52
C ALA A 292 13.42 -14.19 15.61
N LEU A 293 12.14 -13.79 15.71
CA LEU A 293 11.60 -12.65 14.95
C LEU A 293 12.24 -11.32 15.35
N SER A 294 12.44 -11.09 16.66
CA SER A 294 13.13 -9.89 17.15
C SER A 294 14.58 -9.83 16.66
N SER A 295 15.26 -10.97 16.62
CA SER A 295 16.62 -11.08 16.07
C SER A 295 16.65 -10.79 14.57
N SER A 296 15.68 -11.32 13.82
CA SER A 296 15.50 -11.01 12.38
C SER A 296 15.25 -9.52 12.14
N ASP A 297 14.39 -8.89 12.95
CA ASP A 297 14.10 -7.45 12.84
C ASP A 297 15.35 -6.60 13.12
N LYS A 298 16.16 -6.99 14.11
CA LYS A 298 17.45 -6.34 14.41
C LYS A 298 18.42 -6.44 13.23
N ARG A 299 18.55 -7.65 12.65
CA ARG A 299 19.40 -7.86 11.45
C ARG A 299 18.97 -6.98 10.28
N TYR A 300 17.65 -6.87 10.06
CA TYR A 300 17.11 -5.99 9.02
C TYR A 300 17.44 -4.52 9.27
N ALA A 301 17.33 -4.05 10.51
CA ALA A 301 17.69 -2.68 10.88
C ALA A 301 19.19 -2.38 10.66
N GLU A 302 20.04 -3.39 10.77
CA GLU A 302 21.48 -3.33 10.51
C GLU A 302 21.84 -3.54 9.01
N ASN A 303 20.85 -3.54 8.11
CA ASN A 303 20.99 -3.84 6.66
C ASN A 303 21.61 -5.22 6.37
N LYS A 304 21.50 -6.17 7.30
CA LYS A 304 21.91 -7.56 7.10
C LYS A 304 20.80 -8.33 6.37
N ARG A 305 21.19 -9.25 5.50
CA ARG A 305 20.26 -10.09 4.76
C ARG A 305 19.50 -11.04 5.70
N ASN A 306 18.17 -11.07 5.57
CA ASN A 306 17.31 -12.09 6.13
C ASN A 306 16.93 -13.09 5.03
N MET A 307 16.83 -14.35 5.39
CA MET A 307 16.51 -15.44 4.46
C MET A 307 15.14 -16.02 4.79
N PRO A 308 14.28 -16.30 3.78
CA PRO A 308 12.92 -16.81 4.00
C PRO A 308 12.82 -18.18 4.66
N HIS A 309 13.89 -18.97 4.66
CA HIS A 309 13.86 -20.35 5.20
C HIS A 309 13.93 -20.41 6.74
N PHE A 310 13.78 -19.30 7.42
CA PHE A 310 13.51 -19.27 8.86
C PHE A 310 12.00 -19.16 9.19
N LEU A 311 11.16 -19.14 8.21
CA LEU A 311 9.70 -19.18 8.32
C LEU A 311 9.18 -20.55 7.93
#